data_c5cc8b5a3e944aae8b843efa02b259df
#
_entry.id   c5cc8b5a3e944aae8b843efa02b259df
#
_cell.length_a   1.000
_cell.length_b   1.000
_cell.length_c   1.000
_cell.angle_alpha   90.00
_cell.angle_beta   90.00
_cell.angle_gamma   90.00
#
_symmetry.space_group_name_H-M   'P 1'
#
loop_
_entity.id
_entity.type
_entity.pdbx_description
1 polymer ?
#
loop_
_entity_poly.entity_id
_entity_poly.type
_entity_poly.pdbx_seq_one_letter_code
_entity_poly.pdbx_strand_id
1 'polypeptide(L)'
;MKNIFIIGSKGIPANYGGFETFVDELVTRRKNNNIQYHVSCLAKDDKEFEYNGAHCFNINVPNIGPAKAVYYDVAALKYCANYIKEHQLENSIVYILACRIGPFIGKYVKQLHSLKCDVYVNPDGHEWKRAKWNYFIRKYWKYSEKLMVKHADLLICDSKNIEKYIQEDYKQYHPKTTFIAYGADTSKSTLLDDDKKLWQWYNEKNVKPKEYYLVVGRFVPENNYETMIREFMKSDTKKDFVLITNVEQNKFYESLKKETHFDKDPRIKFVGTVYDQQLLKKIRENAYGYLHGHEVGGTNPSLLEALATTDLNLLLNVGFNKEVGEIGALYWSKEDGNLACLINKLENIERLKIDDISKKAKERIDKYYSWNLIVRKYEDLF
;
A
#
# COMPACT_ATOMS: atom_id res chain seq x y z
N MET A 1 -21.50 -8.41 -20.85
CA MET A 1 -20.85 -8.38 -19.51
C MET A 1 -19.36 -8.43 -19.74
N LYS A 2 -18.57 -7.62 -19.06
CA LYS A 2 -17.12 -7.58 -19.20
C LYS A 2 -16.48 -8.40 -18.06
N ASN A 3 -15.55 -9.29 -18.40
CA ASN A 3 -14.93 -10.19 -17.41
C ASN A 3 -13.54 -9.69 -17.04
N ILE A 4 -13.32 -9.38 -15.78
CA ILE A 4 -12.05 -8.83 -15.28
C ILE A 4 -11.42 -9.84 -14.32
N PHE A 5 -10.35 -10.46 -14.76
CA PHE A 5 -9.57 -11.41 -13.98
C PHE A 5 -8.44 -10.68 -13.25
N ILE A 6 -8.43 -10.70 -11.92
CA ILE A 6 -7.42 -10.04 -11.10
C ILE A 6 -6.53 -11.09 -10.45
N ILE A 7 -5.23 -11.04 -10.75
CA ILE A 7 -4.23 -11.97 -10.22
C ILE A 7 -3.05 -11.21 -9.60
N GLY A 8 -2.27 -11.89 -8.76
CA GLY A 8 -1.08 -11.29 -8.13
C GLY A 8 -1.28 -10.74 -6.72
N SER A 9 -2.51 -10.75 -6.19
CA SER A 9 -2.78 -10.61 -4.76
C SER A 9 -2.89 -11.99 -4.10
N LYS A 10 -2.88 -12.06 -2.78
CA LYS A 10 -3.15 -13.32 -2.06
C LYS A 10 -4.64 -13.67 -2.04
N GLY A 11 -5.51 -12.81 -2.58
CA GLY A 11 -6.94 -13.00 -2.68
C GLY A 11 -7.76 -12.18 -1.69
N ILE A 12 -9.06 -12.39 -1.73
CA ILE A 12 -10.09 -11.76 -0.91
C ILE A 12 -10.93 -12.82 -0.18
N PRO A 13 -11.54 -12.52 1.01
CA PRO A 13 -11.47 -11.24 1.72
C PRO A 13 -10.06 -10.88 2.18
N ALA A 14 -9.76 -9.58 2.23
CA ALA A 14 -8.45 -9.09 2.60
C ALA A 14 -8.17 -9.28 4.10
N ASN A 15 -7.11 -10.00 4.42
CA ASN A 15 -6.63 -10.09 5.80
C ASN A 15 -5.52 -9.08 6.08
N TYR A 16 -4.58 -8.89 5.13
CA TYR A 16 -3.44 -7.98 5.25
C TYR A 16 -2.72 -7.83 3.92
N GLY A 17 -2.42 -6.58 3.53
CA GLY A 17 -1.64 -6.24 2.34
C GLY A 17 -2.30 -5.18 1.46
N GLY A 18 -1.49 -4.38 0.78
CA GLY A 18 -2.00 -3.28 -0.05
C GLY A 18 -2.80 -3.77 -1.26
N PHE A 19 -2.33 -4.82 -1.94
CA PHE A 19 -3.05 -5.40 -3.08
C PHE A 19 -4.33 -6.12 -2.66
N GLU A 20 -4.29 -6.85 -1.54
CA GLU A 20 -5.46 -7.54 -1.00
C GLU A 20 -6.57 -6.53 -0.65
N THR A 21 -6.23 -5.46 0.09
CA THR A 21 -7.16 -4.38 0.42
C THR A 21 -7.69 -3.70 -0.83
N PHE A 22 -6.84 -3.42 -1.82
CA PHE A 22 -7.25 -2.81 -3.08
C PHE A 22 -8.28 -3.68 -3.83
N VAL A 23 -8.02 -4.98 -3.97
CA VAL A 23 -8.92 -5.89 -4.69
C VAL A 23 -10.24 -6.04 -3.94
N ASP A 24 -10.20 -6.17 -2.62
CA ASP A 24 -11.38 -6.28 -1.78
C ASP A 24 -12.29 -5.05 -1.90
N GLU A 25 -11.71 -3.85 -1.78
CA GLU A 25 -12.44 -2.59 -1.93
C GLU A 25 -13.00 -2.40 -3.36
N LEU A 26 -12.24 -2.79 -4.39
CA LEU A 26 -12.69 -2.73 -5.78
C LEU A 26 -13.91 -3.63 -6.01
N VAL A 27 -13.87 -4.84 -5.49
CA VAL A 27 -14.97 -5.83 -5.61
C VAL A 27 -16.18 -5.40 -4.76
N THR A 28 -15.96 -5.06 -3.48
CA THR A 28 -17.02 -4.73 -2.52
C THR A 28 -17.76 -3.45 -2.89
N ARG A 29 -17.07 -2.48 -3.48
CA ARG A 29 -17.65 -1.19 -3.88
C ARG A 29 -18.07 -1.13 -5.35
N ARG A 30 -18.06 -2.24 -6.05
CA ARG A 30 -18.51 -2.33 -7.45
C ARG A 30 -19.88 -1.69 -7.62
N LYS A 31 -20.02 -0.81 -8.61
CA LYS A 31 -21.28 -0.16 -9.00
C LYS A 31 -21.77 -0.57 -10.38
N ASN A 32 -20.84 -0.92 -11.27
CA ASN A 32 -21.18 -1.33 -12.64
C ASN A 32 -21.53 -2.82 -12.69
N ASN A 33 -22.82 -3.13 -12.82
CA ASN A 33 -23.31 -4.50 -12.91
C ASN A 33 -22.93 -5.22 -14.23
N ASN A 34 -22.39 -4.50 -15.22
CA ASN A 34 -21.87 -5.09 -16.45
C ASN A 34 -20.44 -5.61 -16.33
N ILE A 35 -19.81 -5.48 -15.15
CA ILE A 35 -18.49 -6.01 -14.85
C ILE A 35 -18.64 -7.23 -13.95
N GLN A 36 -18.02 -8.35 -14.34
CA GLN A 36 -17.84 -9.53 -13.52
C GLN A 36 -16.36 -9.64 -13.13
N TYR A 37 -16.07 -9.60 -11.84
CA TYR A 37 -14.73 -9.83 -11.31
C TYR A 37 -14.49 -11.31 -11.08
N HIS A 38 -13.28 -11.77 -11.43
CA HIS A 38 -12.72 -13.09 -11.16
C HIS A 38 -11.40 -12.90 -10.42
N VAL A 39 -11.27 -13.40 -9.20
CA VAL A 39 -10.13 -13.10 -8.33
C VAL A 39 -9.39 -14.37 -7.94
N SER A 40 -8.07 -14.42 -8.21
CA SER A 40 -7.23 -15.50 -7.74
C SER A 40 -6.96 -15.38 -6.23
N CYS A 41 -7.05 -16.50 -5.52
CA CYS A 41 -6.79 -16.60 -4.09
C CYS A 41 -5.72 -17.65 -3.80
N LEU A 42 -4.72 -17.28 -2.99
CA LEU A 42 -3.68 -18.21 -2.56
C LEU A 42 -4.21 -19.10 -1.44
N ALA A 43 -4.40 -20.38 -1.70
CA ALA A 43 -4.94 -21.34 -0.74
C ALA A 43 -4.16 -22.67 -0.74
N LYS A 44 -4.65 -23.65 0.00
CA LYS A 44 -4.13 -25.03 0.05
C LYS A 44 -5.00 -26.01 -0.74
N ASP A 45 -6.01 -25.51 -1.44
CA ASP A 45 -6.91 -26.25 -2.29
C ASP A 45 -7.15 -25.49 -3.60
N ASP A 46 -7.92 -26.06 -4.52
CA ASP A 46 -8.26 -25.48 -5.82
C ASP A 46 -9.79 -25.26 -5.92
N LYS A 47 -10.44 -24.86 -4.81
CA LYS A 47 -11.87 -24.59 -4.76
C LYS A 47 -12.20 -23.22 -5.36
N GLU A 48 -13.43 -23.13 -5.84
CA GLU A 48 -14.03 -21.88 -6.24
C GLU A 48 -15.11 -21.44 -5.26
N PHE A 49 -15.31 -20.13 -5.10
CA PHE A 49 -16.31 -19.57 -4.21
C PHE A 49 -16.74 -18.18 -4.69
N GLU A 50 -17.83 -17.68 -4.16
CA GLU A 50 -18.28 -16.31 -4.39
C GLU A 50 -18.00 -15.40 -3.21
N TYR A 51 -17.58 -14.17 -3.48
CA TYR A 51 -17.40 -13.13 -2.48
C TYR A 51 -17.84 -11.77 -3.04
N ASN A 52 -18.85 -11.15 -2.42
CA ASN A 52 -19.43 -9.86 -2.86
C ASN A 52 -19.75 -9.82 -4.36
N GLY A 53 -20.23 -10.95 -4.93
CA GLY A 53 -20.55 -11.09 -6.34
C GLY A 53 -19.36 -11.23 -7.28
N ALA A 54 -18.15 -11.40 -6.75
CA ALA A 54 -16.98 -11.82 -7.51
C ALA A 54 -16.82 -13.34 -7.46
N HIS A 55 -16.45 -13.94 -8.59
CA HIS A 55 -16.02 -15.32 -8.66
C HIS A 55 -14.56 -15.41 -8.19
N CYS A 56 -14.33 -16.14 -7.11
CA CYS A 56 -13.00 -16.35 -6.53
C CYS A 56 -12.55 -17.77 -6.80
N PHE A 57 -11.28 -17.95 -7.20
CA PHE A 57 -10.71 -19.26 -7.45
C PHE A 57 -9.40 -19.44 -6.71
N ASN A 58 -9.31 -20.52 -5.98
CA ASN A 58 -8.13 -20.88 -5.19
C ASN A 58 -7.04 -21.45 -6.09
N ILE A 59 -5.80 -21.08 -5.82
CA ILE A 59 -4.62 -21.67 -6.42
C ILE A 59 -3.78 -22.32 -5.33
N ASN A 60 -3.67 -23.64 -5.40
CA ASN A 60 -2.82 -24.39 -4.51
C ASN A 60 -1.35 -24.32 -4.96
N VAL A 61 -0.49 -23.88 -4.06
CA VAL A 61 0.92 -23.67 -4.36
C VAL A 61 1.80 -24.50 -3.43
N PRO A 62 2.70 -25.33 -4.00
CA PRO A 62 3.63 -26.11 -3.20
C PRO A 62 4.58 -25.18 -2.40
N ASN A 63 5.15 -25.74 -1.32
CA ASN A 63 6.12 -24.98 -0.51
C ASN A 63 7.50 -24.96 -1.19
N ILE A 64 7.70 -24.05 -2.12
CA ILE A 64 8.93 -23.89 -2.93
C ILE A 64 9.72 -22.62 -2.57
N GLY A 65 9.58 -22.14 -1.32
CA GLY A 65 10.31 -20.98 -0.82
C GLY A 65 10.03 -19.69 -1.61
N PRO A 66 11.06 -18.88 -1.93
CA PRO A 66 10.91 -17.59 -2.60
C PRO A 66 10.24 -17.65 -3.99
N ALA A 67 10.30 -18.79 -4.68
CA ALA A 67 9.66 -18.98 -5.98
C ALA A 67 8.12 -19.10 -5.89
N LYS A 68 7.57 -19.25 -4.69
CA LYS A 68 6.14 -19.44 -4.44
C LYS A 68 5.27 -18.36 -5.11
N ALA A 69 5.67 -17.10 -5.02
CA ALA A 69 4.90 -15.98 -5.59
C ALA A 69 4.89 -16.02 -7.13
N VAL A 70 6.01 -16.35 -7.75
CA VAL A 70 6.11 -16.48 -9.22
C VAL A 70 5.27 -17.67 -9.70
N TYR A 71 5.38 -18.81 -9.02
CA TYR A 71 4.58 -19.99 -9.35
C TYR A 71 3.07 -19.71 -9.24
N TYR A 72 2.65 -19.06 -8.15
CA TYR A 72 1.27 -18.67 -7.94
C TYR A 72 0.73 -17.82 -9.08
N ASP A 73 1.43 -16.74 -9.45
CA ASP A 73 0.97 -15.84 -10.50
C ASP A 73 0.92 -16.52 -11.88
N VAL A 74 1.89 -17.42 -12.18
CA VAL A 74 1.88 -18.20 -13.44
C VAL A 74 0.73 -19.20 -13.46
N ALA A 75 0.47 -19.88 -12.35
CA ALA A 75 -0.65 -20.83 -12.24
C ALA A 75 -2.00 -20.11 -12.36
N ALA A 76 -2.16 -18.97 -11.69
CA ALA A 76 -3.34 -18.13 -11.81
C ALA A 76 -3.56 -17.64 -13.25
N LEU A 77 -2.49 -17.19 -13.92
CA LEU A 77 -2.57 -16.76 -15.33
C LEU A 77 -2.97 -17.89 -16.27
N LYS A 78 -2.45 -19.09 -16.03
CA LYS A 78 -2.84 -20.31 -16.77
C LYS A 78 -4.31 -20.64 -16.54
N TYR A 79 -4.78 -20.57 -15.29
CA TYR A 79 -6.21 -20.76 -14.96
C TYR A 79 -7.06 -19.77 -15.74
N CYS A 80 -6.75 -18.46 -15.70
CA CYS A 80 -7.49 -17.43 -16.43
C CYS A 80 -7.62 -17.75 -17.93
N ALA A 81 -6.49 -18.09 -18.58
CA ALA A 81 -6.48 -18.42 -20.01
C ALA A 81 -7.35 -19.65 -20.34
N ASN A 82 -7.32 -20.67 -19.50
CA ASN A 82 -8.15 -21.85 -19.66
C ASN A 82 -9.63 -21.54 -19.43
N TYR A 83 -9.94 -20.84 -18.35
CA TYR A 83 -11.32 -20.47 -18.01
C TYR A 83 -11.98 -19.60 -19.11
N ILE A 84 -11.25 -18.59 -19.62
CA ILE A 84 -11.73 -17.74 -20.73
C ILE A 84 -12.03 -18.60 -21.97
N LYS A 85 -11.14 -19.56 -22.30
CA LYS A 85 -11.32 -20.43 -23.44
C LYS A 85 -12.48 -21.41 -23.27
N GLU A 86 -12.60 -22.07 -22.12
CA GLU A 86 -13.62 -23.08 -21.82
C GLU A 86 -15.02 -22.48 -21.78
N HIS A 87 -15.14 -21.27 -21.22
CA HIS A 87 -16.43 -20.56 -21.13
C HIS A 87 -16.70 -19.63 -22.31
N GLN A 88 -15.79 -19.59 -23.32
CA GLN A 88 -15.92 -18.74 -24.51
C GLN A 88 -16.19 -17.26 -24.17
N LEU A 89 -15.50 -16.74 -23.14
CA LEU A 89 -15.71 -15.38 -22.66
C LEU A 89 -15.12 -14.35 -23.63
N GLU A 90 -15.96 -13.47 -24.13
CA GLU A 90 -15.53 -12.31 -24.93
C GLU A 90 -15.31 -11.07 -24.04
N ASN A 91 -14.57 -10.07 -24.56
CA ASN A 91 -14.31 -8.81 -23.88
C ASN A 91 -13.73 -8.98 -22.45
N SER A 92 -12.74 -9.86 -22.34
CA SER A 92 -12.08 -10.13 -21.07
C SER A 92 -10.80 -9.30 -20.90
N ILE A 93 -10.46 -9.00 -19.65
CA ILE A 93 -9.19 -8.38 -19.26
C ILE A 93 -8.55 -9.23 -18.18
N VAL A 94 -7.26 -9.52 -18.29
CA VAL A 94 -6.46 -10.05 -17.18
C VAL A 94 -5.63 -8.92 -16.60
N TYR A 95 -5.92 -8.54 -15.35
CA TYR A 95 -5.21 -7.52 -14.61
C TYR A 95 -4.23 -8.15 -13.62
N ILE A 96 -2.94 -7.95 -13.86
CA ILE A 96 -1.83 -8.56 -13.10
C ILE A 96 -1.24 -7.54 -12.14
N LEU A 97 -1.23 -7.88 -10.86
CA LEU A 97 -0.68 -7.05 -9.79
C LEU A 97 0.79 -7.42 -9.53
N ALA A 98 1.68 -6.47 -9.78
CA ALA A 98 3.14 -6.56 -9.74
C ALA A 98 3.79 -7.31 -10.92
N CYS A 99 5.08 -7.02 -11.12
CA CYS A 99 5.87 -7.50 -12.28
C CYS A 99 6.66 -8.78 -11.99
N ARG A 100 6.02 -9.84 -11.42
CA ARG A 100 6.74 -11.04 -10.97
C ARG A 100 7.05 -12.06 -12.06
N ILE A 101 6.26 -12.11 -13.13
CA ILE A 101 6.23 -13.21 -14.10
C ILE A 101 6.74 -12.84 -15.50
N GLY A 102 7.58 -11.81 -15.59
CA GLY A 102 8.12 -11.31 -16.87
C GLY A 102 8.69 -12.40 -17.80
N PRO A 103 9.52 -13.34 -17.34
CA PRO A 103 10.03 -14.42 -18.20
C PRO A 103 8.96 -15.30 -18.85
N PHE A 104 7.76 -15.34 -18.29
CA PHE A 104 6.65 -16.18 -18.75
C PHE A 104 5.58 -15.41 -19.53
N ILE A 105 5.47 -14.10 -19.31
CA ILE A 105 4.33 -13.28 -19.75
C ILE A 105 4.12 -13.29 -21.27
N GLY A 106 5.20 -13.25 -22.06
CA GLY A 106 5.11 -13.14 -23.51
C GLY A 106 4.38 -14.31 -24.20
N LYS A 107 4.48 -15.53 -23.63
CA LYS A 107 3.74 -16.71 -24.11
C LYS A 107 2.23 -16.54 -23.80
N TYR A 108 1.91 -16.15 -22.59
CA TYR A 108 0.51 -16.03 -22.14
C TYR A 108 -0.21 -14.85 -22.80
N VAL A 109 0.46 -13.72 -23.00
CA VAL A 109 -0.13 -12.59 -23.75
C VAL A 109 -0.54 -13.01 -25.15
N LYS A 110 0.31 -13.73 -25.88
CA LYS A 110 -0.05 -14.26 -27.22
C LYS A 110 -1.27 -15.18 -27.16
N GLN A 111 -1.37 -16.03 -26.16
CA GLN A 111 -2.53 -16.92 -25.95
C GLN A 111 -3.79 -16.11 -25.64
N LEU A 112 -3.72 -15.15 -24.72
CA LEU A 112 -4.85 -14.30 -24.32
C LEU A 112 -5.33 -13.43 -25.48
N HIS A 113 -4.43 -12.83 -26.26
CA HIS A 113 -4.78 -12.08 -27.47
C HIS A 113 -5.52 -12.95 -28.51
N SER A 114 -5.15 -14.24 -28.65
CA SER A 114 -5.89 -15.16 -29.53
C SER A 114 -7.33 -15.43 -29.04
N LEU A 115 -7.60 -15.15 -27.76
CA LEU A 115 -8.93 -15.21 -27.13
C LEU A 115 -9.61 -13.83 -27.04
N LYS A 116 -9.06 -12.81 -27.69
CA LYS A 116 -9.54 -11.41 -27.63
C LYS A 116 -9.56 -10.85 -26.19
N CYS A 117 -8.58 -11.19 -25.39
CA CYS A 117 -8.41 -10.77 -24.02
C CYS A 117 -7.20 -9.87 -23.88
N ASP A 118 -7.38 -8.67 -23.33
CA ASP A 118 -6.31 -7.71 -23.04
C ASP A 118 -5.60 -8.04 -21.72
N VAL A 119 -4.33 -7.64 -21.62
CA VAL A 119 -3.50 -7.83 -20.42
C VAL A 119 -3.07 -6.48 -19.84
N TYR A 120 -3.65 -6.14 -18.70
CA TYR A 120 -3.27 -4.95 -17.94
C TYR A 120 -2.34 -5.32 -16.80
N VAL A 121 -1.42 -4.42 -16.45
CA VAL A 121 -0.44 -4.67 -15.39
C VAL A 121 -0.34 -3.47 -14.46
N ASN A 122 -0.39 -3.72 -13.16
CA ASN A 122 0.10 -2.76 -12.17
C ASN A 122 1.60 -3.02 -11.96
N PRO A 123 2.50 -2.08 -12.30
CA PRO A 123 3.94 -2.32 -12.20
C PRO A 123 4.45 -2.35 -10.75
N ASP A 124 3.58 -2.06 -9.74
CA ASP A 124 4.01 -1.80 -8.36
C ASP A 124 5.01 -0.61 -8.35
N GLY A 125 5.97 -0.58 -7.48
CA GLY A 125 6.94 0.50 -7.44
C GLY A 125 8.34 0.03 -7.07
N HIS A 126 9.24 -0.05 -8.06
CA HIS A 126 10.67 -0.29 -7.85
C HIS A 126 10.99 -1.49 -6.92
N GLU A 127 10.25 -2.63 -7.03
CA GLU A 127 10.44 -3.78 -6.14
C GLU A 127 11.91 -4.24 -6.11
N TRP A 128 12.63 -4.06 -7.22
CA TRP A 128 14.06 -4.37 -7.33
C TRP A 128 14.97 -3.46 -6.46
N LYS A 129 14.48 -2.32 -5.95
CA LYS A 129 15.22 -1.45 -5.04
C LYS A 129 15.11 -1.87 -3.58
N ARG A 130 14.16 -2.75 -3.22
CA ARG A 130 13.89 -3.10 -1.83
C ARG A 130 15.09 -3.79 -1.16
N ALA A 131 15.43 -3.36 0.05
CA ALA A 131 16.58 -3.83 0.81
C ALA A 131 16.55 -5.33 1.15
N LYS A 132 15.34 -5.91 1.27
CA LYS A 132 15.14 -7.34 1.56
C LYS A 132 15.70 -8.29 0.50
N TRP A 133 15.94 -7.82 -0.71
CA TRP A 133 16.36 -8.65 -1.83
C TRP A 133 17.89 -8.62 -2.01
N ASN A 134 18.49 -9.80 -2.19
CA ASN A 134 19.88 -9.91 -2.59
C ASN A 134 20.09 -9.47 -4.06
N TYR A 135 21.33 -9.34 -4.48
CA TYR A 135 21.71 -8.84 -5.80
C TYR A 135 21.07 -9.62 -6.99
N PHE A 136 21.04 -10.96 -6.91
CA PHE A 136 20.49 -11.80 -7.99
C PHE A 136 18.97 -11.64 -8.09
N ILE A 137 18.28 -11.59 -6.96
CA ILE A 137 16.84 -11.37 -6.91
C ILE A 137 16.49 -9.96 -7.42
N ARG A 138 17.27 -8.93 -7.08
CA ARG A 138 17.08 -7.58 -7.63
C ARG A 138 17.24 -7.56 -9.15
N LYS A 139 18.23 -8.26 -9.73
CA LYS A 139 18.38 -8.40 -11.18
C LYS A 139 17.20 -9.12 -11.82
N TYR A 140 16.71 -10.19 -11.20
CA TYR A 140 15.50 -10.87 -11.65
C TYR A 140 14.30 -9.92 -11.69
N TRP A 141 14.05 -9.16 -10.63
CA TRP A 141 12.96 -8.20 -10.57
C TRP A 141 13.04 -7.13 -11.66
N LYS A 142 14.21 -6.53 -11.87
CA LYS A 142 14.40 -5.52 -12.93
C LYS A 142 14.21 -6.12 -14.33
N TYR A 143 14.68 -7.33 -14.54
CA TYR A 143 14.48 -8.05 -15.81
C TYR A 143 13.00 -8.44 -16.01
N SER A 144 12.35 -8.93 -14.98
CA SER A 144 10.94 -9.29 -15.03
C SER A 144 10.06 -8.05 -15.29
N GLU A 145 10.30 -6.93 -14.60
CA GLU A 145 9.63 -5.66 -14.83
C GLU A 145 9.73 -5.21 -16.29
N LYS A 146 10.95 -5.26 -16.86
CA LYS A 146 11.20 -4.95 -18.27
C LYS A 146 10.31 -5.76 -19.22
N LEU A 147 10.18 -7.06 -18.98
CA LEU A 147 9.38 -7.95 -19.83
C LEU A 147 7.88 -7.74 -19.63
N MET A 148 7.43 -7.50 -18.39
CA MET A 148 6.04 -7.17 -18.11
C MET A 148 5.63 -5.86 -18.80
N VAL A 149 6.45 -4.81 -18.70
CA VAL A 149 6.21 -3.53 -19.39
C VAL A 149 6.18 -3.71 -20.91
N LYS A 150 7.09 -4.53 -21.47
CA LYS A 150 7.15 -4.80 -22.92
C LYS A 150 5.87 -5.45 -23.47
N HIS A 151 5.21 -6.28 -22.68
CA HIS A 151 4.13 -7.15 -23.16
C HIS A 151 2.74 -6.73 -22.67
N ALA A 152 2.62 -5.79 -21.74
CA ALA A 152 1.34 -5.27 -21.27
C ALA A 152 0.64 -4.43 -22.36
N ASP A 153 -0.67 -4.57 -22.48
CA ASP A 153 -1.49 -3.72 -23.33
C ASP A 153 -1.72 -2.34 -22.67
N LEU A 154 -1.79 -2.33 -21.33
CA LEU A 154 -1.89 -1.12 -20.52
C LEU A 154 -1.20 -1.32 -19.16
N LEU A 155 -0.46 -0.31 -18.72
CA LEU A 155 0.11 -0.25 -17.37
C LEU A 155 -0.70 0.75 -16.53
N ILE A 156 -1.29 0.25 -15.43
CA ILE A 156 -2.04 1.07 -14.49
C ILE A 156 -1.10 1.39 -13.31
N CYS A 157 -0.53 2.57 -13.32
CA CYS A 157 0.41 3.02 -12.29
C CYS A 157 -0.33 3.64 -11.12
N ASP A 158 0.06 3.32 -9.90
CA ASP A 158 -0.55 3.83 -8.67
C ASP A 158 0.00 5.19 -8.23
N SER A 159 1.02 5.71 -8.91
CA SER A 159 1.64 7.01 -8.70
C SER A 159 2.08 7.62 -10.03
N LYS A 160 1.96 8.93 -10.17
CA LYS A 160 2.50 9.66 -11.33
C LYS A 160 4.02 9.56 -11.43
N ASN A 161 4.71 9.43 -10.29
CA ASN A 161 6.15 9.20 -10.29
C ASN A 161 6.50 7.83 -10.88
N ILE A 162 5.70 6.79 -10.60
CA ILE A 162 5.87 5.46 -11.21
C ILE A 162 5.51 5.51 -12.69
N GLU A 163 4.43 6.19 -13.06
CA GLU A 163 4.07 6.37 -14.46
C GLU A 163 5.19 7.02 -15.26
N LYS A 164 5.73 8.15 -14.76
CA LYS A 164 6.87 8.85 -15.35
C LYS A 164 8.09 7.92 -15.48
N TYR A 165 8.44 7.20 -14.43
CA TYR A 165 9.52 6.23 -14.43
C TYR A 165 9.34 5.17 -15.54
N ILE A 166 8.14 4.60 -15.67
CA ILE A 166 7.85 3.60 -16.71
C ILE A 166 8.00 4.21 -18.11
N GLN A 167 7.49 5.40 -18.33
CA GLN A 167 7.57 6.10 -19.60
C GLN A 167 9.01 6.46 -19.98
N GLU A 168 9.85 6.84 -19.03
CA GLU A 168 11.24 7.25 -19.26
C GLU A 168 12.19 6.06 -19.40
N ASP A 169 12.19 5.13 -18.43
CA ASP A 169 13.13 3.99 -18.38
C ASP A 169 12.83 2.93 -19.46
N TYR A 170 11.58 2.84 -19.91
CA TYR A 170 11.13 1.83 -20.86
C TYR A 170 10.58 2.43 -22.17
N LYS A 171 10.94 3.67 -22.49
CA LYS A 171 10.49 4.39 -23.70
C LYS A 171 10.64 3.60 -25.01
N GLN A 172 11.66 2.72 -25.10
CA GLN A 172 11.90 1.88 -26.26
C GLN A 172 10.80 0.84 -26.55
N TYR A 173 9.89 0.60 -25.59
CA TYR A 173 8.75 -0.31 -25.76
C TYR A 173 7.44 0.45 -25.99
N HIS A 174 7.47 1.78 -25.99
CA HIS A 174 6.29 2.66 -26.13
C HIS A 174 5.13 2.24 -25.23
N PRO A 175 5.35 2.10 -23.90
CA PRO A 175 4.35 1.57 -23.00
C PRO A 175 3.13 2.50 -22.93
N LYS A 176 1.92 1.93 -23.08
CA LYS A 176 0.69 2.64 -22.76
C LYS A 176 0.53 2.66 -21.26
N THR A 177 0.32 3.84 -20.68
CA THR A 177 0.20 4.02 -19.23
C THR A 177 -1.03 4.81 -18.88
N THR A 178 -1.53 4.61 -17.67
CA THR A 178 -2.51 5.46 -17.01
C THR A 178 -2.24 5.50 -15.52
N PHE A 179 -2.62 6.61 -14.88
CA PHE A 179 -2.48 6.79 -13.45
C PHE A 179 -3.82 6.61 -12.74
N ILE A 180 -3.91 5.60 -11.88
CA ILE A 180 -5.00 5.41 -10.93
C ILE A 180 -4.40 5.02 -9.59
N ALA A 181 -4.47 5.92 -8.61
CA ALA A 181 -3.94 5.69 -7.26
C ALA A 181 -4.74 4.65 -6.47
N TYR A 182 -4.24 4.25 -5.32
CA TYR A 182 -5.06 3.57 -4.32
C TYR A 182 -6.06 4.52 -3.69
N GLY A 183 -7.10 3.95 -3.09
CA GLY A 183 -8.10 4.69 -2.35
C GLY A 183 -7.85 4.72 -0.85
N ALA A 184 -8.56 5.61 -0.19
CA ALA A 184 -8.70 5.62 1.26
C ALA A 184 -10.16 5.75 1.67
N ASP A 185 -10.48 5.23 2.84
CA ASP A 185 -11.75 5.49 3.51
C ASP A 185 -11.64 6.82 4.26
N THR A 186 -12.44 7.80 3.82
CA THR A 186 -12.46 9.15 4.39
C THR A 186 -13.49 9.30 5.52
N SER A 187 -14.23 8.24 5.84
CA SER A 187 -15.18 8.25 6.95
C SER A 187 -14.47 8.28 8.31
N LYS A 188 -15.11 8.88 9.30
CA LYS A 188 -14.62 8.79 10.68
C LYS A 188 -14.79 7.38 11.24
N SER A 189 -14.01 7.06 12.27
CA SER A 189 -14.22 5.83 13.04
C SER A 189 -15.63 5.78 13.62
N THR A 190 -16.20 4.59 13.66
CA THR A 190 -17.48 4.33 14.33
C THR A 190 -17.35 4.29 15.86
N LEU A 191 -16.12 4.17 16.39
CA LEU A 191 -15.86 4.18 17.82
C LEU A 191 -15.97 5.62 18.36
N LEU A 192 -16.66 5.78 19.48
CA LEU A 192 -16.73 7.04 20.23
C LEU A 192 -15.45 7.27 21.03
N ASP A 193 -15.26 8.51 21.50
CA ASP A 193 -14.07 8.87 22.29
C ASP A 193 -14.03 8.19 23.68
N ASP A 194 -15.17 7.77 24.20
CA ASP A 194 -15.35 7.06 25.47
C ASP A 194 -15.52 5.53 25.31
N ASP A 195 -15.30 4.99 24.11
CA ASP A 195 -15.42 3.56 23.82
C ASP A 195 -14.47 2.74 24.69
N LYS A 196 -15.02 1.70 25.35
CA LYS A 196 -14.26 0.84 26.27
C LYS A 196 -13.06 0.15 25.61
N LYS A 197 -13.18 -0.27 24.35
CA LYS A 197 -12.11 -0.92 23.60
C LYS A 197 -10.96 0.03 23.34
N LEU A 198 -11.27 1.30 23.02
CA LEU A 198 -10.29 2.35 22.82
C LEU A 198 -9.53 2.64 24.11
N TRP A 199 -10.24 2.81 25.22
CA TRP A 199 -9.62 3.09 26.52
C TRP A 199 -8.83 1.90 27.06
N GLN A 200 -9.29 0.68 26.82
CA GLN A 200 -8.51 -0.52 27.14
C GLN A 200 -7.17 -0.51 26.39
N TRP A 201 -7.17 -0.21 25.09
CA TRP A 201 -5.95 -0.12 24.31
C TRP A 201 -5.00 0.97 24.83
N TYR A 202 -5.51 2.17 25.15
CA TYR A 202 -4.70 3.25 25.71
C TYR A 202 -4.06 2.86 27.05
N ASN A 203 -4.82 2.25 27.93
CA ASN A 203 -4.31 1.81 29.23
C ASN A 203 -3.26 0.70 29.09
N GLU A 204 -3.52 -0.32 28.26
CA GLU A 204 -2.57 -1.42 28.01
C GLU A 204 -1.26 -0.94 27.38
N LYS A 205 -1.31 0.08 26.53
CA LYS A 205 -0.14 0.63 25.84
C LYS A 205 0.49 1.83 26.56
N ASN A 206 -0.12 2.26 27.66
CA ASN A 206 0.28 3.45 28.41
C ASN A 206 0.43 4.70 27.51
N VAL A 207 -0.56 4.93 26.66
CA VAL A 207 -0.64 6.04 25.68
C VAL A 207 -1.83 6.93 26.03
N LYS A 208 -1.72 8.24 25.79
CA LYS A 208 -2.82 9.20 26.02
C LYS A 208 -3.27 9.86 24.71
N PRO A 209 -4.59 10.04 24.51
CA PRO A 209 -5.11 10.75 23.33
C PRO A 209 -4.47 12.12 23.15
N LYS A 210 -4.15 12.49 21.92
CA LYS A 210 -3.49 13.75 21.52
C LYS A 210 -2.08 13.98 22.08
N GLU A 211 -1.52 13.04 22.83
CA GLU A 211 -0.18 13.11 23.43
C GLU A 211 0.83 12.16 22.75
N TYR A 212 0.64 11.84 21.47
CA TYR A 212 1.57 10.99 20.74
C TYR A 212 1.67 11.33 19.26
N TYR A 213 2.88 11.16 18.73
CA TYR A 213 3.13 10.98 17.31
C TYR A 213 2.97 9.50 16.95
N LEU A 214 2.40 9.22 15.78
CA LEU A 214 2.08 7.87 15.34
C LEU A 214 2.82 7.51 14.06
N VAL A 215 3.29 6.29 13.95
CA VAL A 215 3.65 5.65 12.68
C VAL A 215 2.93 4.31 12.55
N VAL A 216 2.39 4.03 11.35
CA VAL A 216 1.75 2.75 11.02
C VAL A 216 2.39 2.19 9.76
N GLY A 217 3.00 1.02 9.84
CA GLY A 217 3.64 0.43 8.67
C GLY A 217 4.40 -0.84 8.97
N ARG A 218 4.93 -1.47 7.92
CA ARG A 218 5.79 -2.65 8.07
C ARG A 218 7.13 -2.27 8.68
N PHE A 219 7.66 -3.13 9.54
CA PHE A 219 8.97 -2.93 10.16
C PHE A 219 10.09 -3.34 9.20
N VAL A 220 10.44 -2.42 8.30
CA VAL A 220 11.46 -2.63 7.26
C VAL A 220 12.35 -1.39 7.12
N PRO A 221 13.64 -1.55 6.74
CA PRO A 221 14.60 -0.43 6.64
C PRO A 221 14.13 0.72 5.75
N GLU A 222 13.48 0.43 4.62
CA GLU A 222 12.99 1.42 3.67
C GLU A 222 11.87 2.32 4.19
N ASN A 223 11.35 2.04 5.39
CA ASN A 223 10.42 2.92 6.11
C ASN A 223 11.13 3.90 7.06
N ASN A 224 12.46 3.91 7.07
CA ASN A 224 13.30 4.87 7.79
C ASN A 224 13.03 4.96 9.30
N TYR A 225 12.71 3.83 9.95
CA TYR A 225 12.48 3.78 11.40
C TYR A 225 13.67 4.30 12.20
N GLU A 226 14.91 3.96 11.80
CA GLU A 226 16.12 4.43 12.47
C GLU A 226 16.19 5.96 12.49
N THR A 227 16.01 6.59 11.32
CA THR A 227 16.03 8.06 11.22
C THR A 227 14.92 8.70 12.04
N MET A 228 13.69 8.19 11.94
CA MET A 228 12.56 8.74 12.69
C MET A 228 12.76 8.62 14.19
N ILE A 229 13.24 7.48 14.69
CA ILE A 229 13.48 7.26 16.11
C ILE A 229 14.62 8.17 16.61
N ARG A 230 15.76 8.17 15.90
CA ARG A 230 16.92 9.00 16.28
C ARG A 230 16.56 10.48 16.34
N GLU A 231 15.86 10.99 15.35
CA GLU A 231 15.44 12.38 15.28
C GLU A 231 14.36 12.71 16.33
N PHE A 232 13.43 11.79 16.57
CA PHE A 232 12.44 11.96 17.62
C PHE A 232 13.09 12.05 19.00
N MET A 233 14.07 11.21 19.29
CA MET A 233 14.82 11.23 20.55
C MET A 233 15.61 12.53 20.77
N LYS A 234 16.04 13.19 19.68
CA LYS A 234 16.69 14.53 19.74
C LYS A 234 15.72 15.67 20.02
N SER A 235 14.42 15.44 19.82
CA SER A 235 13.42 16.49 20.04
C SER A 235 13.10 16.68 21.52
N ASP A 236 12.66 17.90 21.88
CA ASP A 236 12.28 18.28 23.24
C ASP A 236 10.83 17.90 23.58
N THR A 237 10.10 17.32 22.65
CA THR A 237 8.70 16.91 22.83
C THR A 237 8.52 16.01 24.05
N LYS A 238 7.44 16.20 24.78
CA LYS A 238 7.05 15.33 25.90
C LYS A 238 6.05 14.24 25.48
N LYS A 239 5.61 14.29 24.23
CA LYS A 239 4.68 13.32 23.66
C LYS A 239 5.39 11.99 23.39
N ASP A 240 4.61 10.92 23.31
CA ASP A 240 5.10 9.60 22.93
C ASP A 240 5.31 9.47 21.43
N PHE A 241 6.19 8.56 21.01
CA PHE A 241 6.27 8.07 19.66
C PHE A 241 5.74 6.64 19.60
N VAL A 242 4.53 6.48 19.09
CA VAL A 242 3.81 5.21 19.04
C VAL A 242 4.03 4.54 17.69
N LEU A 243 4.58 3.34 17.71
CA LEU A 243 4.90 2.56 16.51
C LEU A 243 3.95 1.35 16.41
N ILE A 244 2.95 1.46 15.53
CA ILE A 244 2.06 0.34 15.18
C ILE A 244 2.71 -0.43 14.02
N THR A 245 3.38 -1.51 14.35
CA THR A 245 4.12 -2.33 13.39
C THR A 245 4.28 -3.76 13.90
N ASN A 246 4.44 -4.70 12.97
CA ASN A 246 4.81 -6.06 13.32
C ASN A 246 6.32 -6.11 13.56
N VAL A 247 6.71 -5.99 14.82
CA VAL A 247 8.12 -6.09 15.22
C VAL A 247 8.51 -7.55 15.28
N GLU A 248 9.41 -7.95 14.42
CA GLU A 248 10.16 -9.19 14.54
C GLU A 248 11.51 -8.86 15.16
N GLN A 249 11.90 -9.56 16.21
CA GLN A 249 13.26 -9.46 16.82
C GLN A 249 14.27 -10.13 15.90
N ASN A 250 14.54 -9.46 14.78
CA ASN A 250 15.46 -9.86 13.74
C ASN A 250 16.70 -8.99 13.74
N LYS A 251 17.63 -9.23 12.82
CA LYS A 251 18.87 -8.43 12.70
C LYS A 251 18.62 -6.92 12.55
N PHE A 252 17.52 -6.52 11.91
CA PHE A 252 17.16 -5.12 11.76
C PHE A 252 16.78 -4.49 13.11
N TYR A 253 15.98 -5.19 13.91
CA TYR A 253 15.61 -4.74 15.26
C TYR A 253 16.83 -4.58 16.16
N GLU A 254 17.72 -5.58 16.17
CA GLU A 254 18.96 -5.55 16.97
C GLU A 254 19.90 -4.41 16.53
N SER A 255 20.04 -4.20 15.22
CA SER A 255 20.81 -3.06 14.69
C SER A 255 20.19 -1.73 15.12
N LEU A 256 18.88 -1.58 14.95
CA LEU A 256 18.14 -0.39 15.34
C LEU A 256 18.32 -0.07 16.83
N LYS A 257 18.17 -1.08 17.70
CA LYS A 257 18.36 -0.94 19.15
C LYS A 257 19.80 -0.52 19.49
N LYS A 258 20.78 -1.15 18.87
CA LYS A 258 22.21 -0.84 19.07
C LYS A 258 22.56 0.58 18.63
N GLU A 259 22.04 1.02 17.50
CA GLU A 259 22.36 2.30 16.86
C GLU A 259 21.68 3.49 17.55
N THR A 260 20.43 3.31 17.99
CA THR A 260 19.62 4.40 18.53
C THR A 260 19.49 4.37 20.06
N HIS A 261 19.68 3.21 20.70
CA HIS A 261 19.38 3.00 22.12
C HIS A 261 17.94 3.41 22.51
N PHE A 262 16.97 3.20 21.61
CA PHE A 262 15.57 3.62 21.79
C PHE A 262 14.91 3.02 23.04
N ASP A 263 15.40 1.89 23.51
CA ASP A 263 14.94 1.21 24.73
C ASP A 263 15.22 2.00 26.02
N LYS A 264 16.05 3.04 25.94
CA LYS A 264 16.34 3.96 27.06
C LYS A 264 15.42 5.21 27.06
N ASP A 265 14.68 5.46 26.00
CA ASP A 265 13.74 6.58 25.91
C ASP A 265 12.31 6.07 26.13
N PRO A 266 11.68 6.39 27.28
CA PRO A 266 10.36 5.89 27.62
C PRO A 266 9.25 6.40 26.69
N ARG A 267 9.51 7.43 25.87
CA ARG A 267 8.58 7.96 24.88
C ARG A 267 8.45 7.04 23.65
N ILE A 268 9.44 6.17 23.37
CA ILE A 268 9.41 5.27 22.22
C ILE A 268 8.60 4.01 22.56
N LYS A 269 7.45 3.83 21.90
CA LYS A 269 6.50 2.77 22.24
C LYS A 269 6.18 1.88 21.04
N PHE A 270 6.76 0.70 20.98
CA PHE A 270 6.39 -0.36 20.06
C PHE A 270 5.14 -1.09 20.60
N VAL A 271 3.98 -0.83 20.03
CA VAL A 271 2.70 -1.30 20.57
C VAL A 271 2.13 -2.54 19.89
N GLY A 272 2.86 -3.10 18.91
CA GLY A 272 2.42 -4.23 18.10
C GLY A 272 1.50 -3.82 16.96
N THR A 273 0.76 -4.77 16.39
CA THR A 273 -0.20 -4.54 15.30
C THR A 273 -1.61 -4.32 15.84
N VAL A 274 -2.39 -3.51 15.12
CA VAL A 274 -3.82 -3.30 15.36
C VAL A 274 -4.56 -3.73 14.10
N TYR A 275 -5.27 -4.86 14.16
CA TYR A 275 -6.01 -5.41 13.01
C TYR A 275 -7.45 -4.89 12.92
N ASP A 276 -8.03 -4.44 14.05
CA ASP A 276 -9.34 -3.81 14.06
C ASP A 276 -9.27 -2.44 13.37
N GLN A 277 -9.89 -2.34 12.21
CA GLN A 277 -9.82 -1.15 11.36
C GLN A 277 -10.48 0.07 12.02
N GLN A 278 -11.56 -0.12 12.78
CA GLN A 278 -12.23 0.99 13.47
C GLN A 278 -11.37 1.52 14.63
N LEU A 279 -10.75 0.62 15.38
CA LEU A 279 -9.81 1.00 16.44
C LEU A 279 -8.57 1.69 15.86
N LEU A 280 -7.98 1.15 14.78
CA LEU A 280 -6.81 1.76 14.13
C LEU A 280 -7.13 3.16 13.58
N LYS A 281 -8.30 3.34 12.99
CA LYS A 281 -8.78 4.64 12.50
C LYS A 281 -8.92 5.62 13.67
N LYS A 282 -9.52 5.18 14.78
CA LYS A 282 -9.70 6.03 15.98
C LYS A 282 -8.36 6.42 16.62
N ILE A 283 -7.40 5.51 16.64
CA ILE A 283 -6.03 5.81 17.09
C ILE A 283 -5.39 6.87 16.20
N ARG A 284 -5.56 6.82 14.86
CA ARG A 284 -5.08 7.86 13.95
C ARG A 284 -5.76 9.20 14.18
N GLU A 285 -7.10 9.23 14.36
CA GLU A 285 -7.86 10.45 14.66
C GLU A 285 -7.37 11.12 15.95
N ASN A 286 -6.97 10.33 16.94
CA ASN A 286 -6.51 10.78 18.24
C ASN A 286 -5.00 10.96 18.37
N ALA A 287 -4.22 10.76 17.29
CA ALA A 287 -2.82 11.13 17.28
C ALA A 287 -2.65 12.66 17.24
N TYR A 288 -1.59 13.17 17.86
CA TYR A 288 -1.16 14.55 17.70
C TYR A 288 -0.64 14.80 16.29
N GLY A 289 0.20 13.89 15.81
CA GLY A 289 0.74 13.91 14.44
C GLY A 289 1.09 12.51 13.94
N TYR A 290 1.18 12.36 12.64
CA TYR A 290 1.59 11.13 11.97
C TYR A 290 2.94 11.30 11.30
N LEU A 291 3.87 10.41 11.58
CA LEU A 291 5.19 10.37 10.95
C LEU A 291 5.20 9.35 9.82
N HIS A 292 5.66 9.73 8.63
CA HIS A 292 5.73 8.86 7.48
C HIS A 292 7.14 8.87 6.87
N GLY A 293 7.82 7.75 6.99
CA GLY A 293 9.20 7.58 6.51
C GLY A 293 9.35 6.70 5.27
N HIS A 294 8.24 6.30 4.62
CA HIS A 294 8.27 5.42 3.45
C HIS A 294 9.03 6.05 2.28
N GLU A 295 9.98 5.30 1.69
CA GLU A 295 10.92 5.82 0.68
C GLU A 295 10.89 5.06 -0.65
N VAL A 296 10.31 3.86 -0.70
CA VAL A 296 10.30 3.00 -1.89
C VAL A 296 8.88 2.56 -2.23
N GLY A 297 8.44 2.80 -3.45
CA GLY A 297 7.13 2.40 -3.95
C GLY A 297 6.36 3.51 -4.62
N GLY A 298 5.05 3.36 -4.70
CA GLY A 298 4.10 4.34 -5.21
C GLY A 298 3.23 4.93 -4.10
N THR A 299 1.94 5.09 -4.38
CA THR A 299 0.96 5.57 -3.38
C THR A 299 0.85 4.59 -2.21
N ASN A 300 1.05 5.08 -0.99
CA ASN A 300 1.00 4.24 0.21
C ASN A 300 -0.38 4.33 0.88
N PRO A 301 -1.14 3.22 1.02
CA PRO A 301 -2.46 3.23 1.65
C PRO A 301 -2.46 3.80 3.07
N SER A 302 -1.45 3.46 3.90
CA SER A 302 -1.36 3.98 5.28
C SER A 302 -1.15 5.51 5.32
N LEU A 303 -0.46 6.08 4.31
CA LEU A 303 -0.34 7.53 4.17
C LEU A 303 -1.68 8.18 3.82
N LEU A 304 -2.42 7.59 2.88
CA LEU A 304 -3.75 8.08 2.50
C LEU A 304 -4.70 8.09 3.71
N GLU A 305 -4.72 6.99 4.47
CA GLU A 305 -5.53 6.87 5.67
C GLU A 305 -5.13 7.89 6.76
N ALA A 306 -3.82 8.15 6.92
CA ALA A 306 -3.33 9.15 7.85
C ALA A 306 -3.75 10.57 7.45
N LEU A 307 -3.58 10.94 6.17
CA LEU A 307 -4.00 12.24 5.65
C LEU A 307 -5.52 12.45 5.71
N ALA A 308 -6.30 11.35 5.63
CA ALA A 308 -7.75 11.40 5.78
C ALA A 308 -8.20 11.61 7.23
N THR A 309 -7.40 11.21 8.23
CA THR A 309 -7.86 11.09 9.61
C THR A 309 -7.05 11.91 10.62
N THR A 310 -5.73 12.00 10.46
CA THR A 310 -4.83 12.69 11.39
C THR A 310 -4.66 14.16 11.02
N ASP A 311 -4.65 15.04 12.01
CA ASP A 311 -4.61 16.48 11.76
C ASP A 311 -3.24 16.99 11.26
N LEU A 312 -2.13 16.45 11.78
CA LEU A 312 -0.78 16.78 11.36
C LEU A 312 -0.09 15.57 10.73
N ASN A 313 0.45 15.74 9.53
CA ASN A 313 1.17 14.69 8.82
C ASN A 313 2.57 15.18 8.45
N LEU A 314 3.61 14.50 8.95
CA LEU A 314 5.02 14.81 8.73
C LEU A 314 5.62 13.73 7.82
N LEU A 315 5.85 14.07 6.56
CA LEU A 315 6.20 13.13 5.51
C LEU A 315 7.67 13.25 5.13
N LEU A 316 8.34 12.11 4.91
CA LEU A 316 9.65 12.11 4.28
C LEU A 316 9.55 12.77 2.89
N ASN A 317 10.46 13.71 2.62
CA ASN A 317 10.49 14.50 1.41
C ASN A 317 10.95 13.69 0.18
N VAL A 318 10.07 12.82 -0.32
CA VAL A 318 10.25 12.06 -1.58
C VAL A 318 9.09 12.30 -2.52
N GLY A 319 9.30 12.04 -3.82
CA GLY A 319 8.37 12.42 -4.88
C GLY A 319 6.94 11.95 -4.68
N PHE A 320 6.73 10.66 -4.37
CA PHE A 320 5.38 10.12 -4.20
C PHE A 320 4.70 10.56 -2.89
N ASN A 321 5.44 10.84 -1.81
CA ASN A 321 4.86 11.44 -0.60
C ASN A 321 4.40 12.87 -0.86
N LYS A 322 5.22 13.65 -1.62
CA LYS A 322 4.83 15.00 -2.05
C LYS A 322 3.62 15.00 -2.97
N GLU A 323 3.57 14.04 -3.90
CA GLU A 323 2.44 13.88 -4.82
C GLU A 323 1.11 13.72 -4.07
N VAL A 324 1.13 12.97 -2.97
CA VAL A 324 -0.06 12.71 -2.16
C VAL A 324 -0.35 13.86 -1.20
N GLY A 325 0.64 14.30 -0.42
CA GLY A 325 0.44 15.25 0.69
C GLY A 325 0.29 16.71 0.26
N GLU A 326 1.00 17.14 -0.80
CA GLU A 326 1.06 18.54 -1.25
C GLU A 326 1.11 19.56 -0.10
N ILE A 327 0.16 20.50 -0.06
CA ILE A 327 0.05 21.55 0.98
C ILE A 327 -0.69 21.06 2.26
N GLY A 328 -1.20 19.82 2.26
CA GLY A 328 -1.86 19.19 3.40
C GLY A 328 -0.91 18.44 4.34
N ALA A 329 0.40 18.57 4.13
CA ALA A 329 1.41 17.92 4.96
C ALA A 329 2.64 18.82 5.15
N LEU A 330 3.43 18.44 6.15
CA LEU A 330 4.77 19.00 6.40
C LEU A 330 5.83 17.99 5.99
N TYR A 331 7.00 18.47 5.57
CA TYR A 331 8.01 17.60 4.98
C TYR A 331 9.32 17.67 5.77
N TRP A 332 9.93 16.51 5.96
CA TRP A 332 11.22 16.36 6.59
C TRP A 332 12.21 15.63 5.67
N SER A 333 13.51 15.85 5.89
CA SER A 333 14.60 15.18 5.20
C SER A 333 15.39 14.28 6.16
N LYS A 334 16.26 13.43 5.61
CA LYS A 334 17.17 12.58 6.40
C LYS A 334 18.37 13.32 6.97
N GLU A 335 18.45 14.61 6.72
CA GLU A 335 19.52 15.46 7.30
C GLU A 335 19.42 15.47 8.82
N ASP A 336 20.57 15.44 9.46
CA ASP A 336 20.68 15.40 10.92
C ASP A 336 20.00 16.61 11.56
N GLY A 337 19.14 16.38 12.55
CA GLY A 337 18.35 17.40 13.24
C GLY A 337 17.14 17.95 12.47
N ASN A 338 16.93 17.57 11.22
CA ASN A 338 15.84 18.15 10.40
C ASN A 338 14.44 17.80 10.95
N LEU A 339 14.16 16.51 11.19
CA LEU A 339 12.87 16.09 11.76
C LEU A 339 12.74 16.54 13.22
N ALA A 340 13.82 16.49 14.01
CA ALA A 340 13.80 16.98 15.38
C ALA A 340 13.41 18.45 15.48
N CYS A 341 14.01 19.30 14.63
CA CYS A 341 13.69 20.72 14.54
C CYS A 341 12.23 20.94 14.12
N LEU A 342 11.71 20.14 13.17
CA LEU A 342 10.31 20.21 12.76
C LEU A 342 9.37 19.84 13.92
N ILE A 343 9.64 18.76 14.65
CA ILE A 343 8.86 18.35 15.81
C ILE A 343 8.85 19.47 16.86
N ASN A 344 10.02 20.04 17.21
CA ASN A 344 10.10 21.12 18.20
C ASN A 344 9.30 22.38 17.79
N LYS A 345 9.29 22.73 16.51
CA LYS A 345 8.46 23.83 16.00
C LYS A 345 6.95 23.55 16.17
N LEU A 346 6.55 22.29 16.05
CA LEU A 346 5.15 21.90 16.14
C LEU A 346 4.62 21.88 17.58
N GLU A 347 5.47 21.77 18.59
CA GLU A 347 5.04 21.85 19.99
C GLU A 347 4.42 23.23 20.35
N ASN A 348 4.78 24.27 19.61
CA ASN A 348 4.29 25.63 19.80
C ASN A 348 3.45 26.15 18.63
N ILE A 349 2.99 25.27 17.74
CA ILE A 349 2.19 25.67 16.59
C ILE A 349 0.77 26.10 17.02
N GLU A 350 0.28 27.18 16.44
CA GLU A 350 -1.09 27.65 16.67
C GLU A 350 -2.11 26.62 16.13
N ARG A 351 -3.17 26.36 16.92
CA ARG A 351 -4.23 25.40 16.53
C ARG A 351 -4.86 25.74 15.17
N LEU A 352 -5.05 26.99 14.85
CA LEU A 352 -5.61 27.44 13.56
C LEU A 352 -4.76 27.01 12.36
N LYS A 353 -3.42 26.95 12.52
CA LYS A 353 -2.53 26.46 11.44
C LYS A 353 -2.66 24.95 11.27
N ILE A 354 -2.80 24.21 12.37
CA ILE A 354 -3.05 22.76 12.33
C ILE A 354 -4.37 22.50 11.59
N ASP A 355 -5.44 23.23 11.94
CA ASP A 355 -6.77 23.06 11.37
C ASP A 355 -6.77 23.36 9.84
N ASP A 356 -6.03 24.38 9.40
CA ASP A 356 -5.87 24.69 7.96
C ASP A 356 -5.15 23.57 7.19
N ILE A 357 -4.03 23.07 7.75
CA ILE A 357 -3.28 21.95 7.15
C ILE A 357 -4.14 20.68 7.11
N SER A 358 -4.79 20.35 8.21
CA SER A 358 -5.71 19.20 8.34
C SER A 358 -6.84 19.26 7.32
N LYS A 359 -7.49 20.41 7.18
CA LYS A 359 -8.56 20.64 6.22
C LYS A 359 -8.08 20.37 4.79
N LYS A 360 -6.91 20.94 4.39
CA LYS A 360 -6.32 20.75 3.07
C LYS A 360 -5.98 19.28 2.79
N ALA A 361 -5.46 18.57 3.80
CA ALA A 361 -5.17 17.14 3.69
C ALA A 361 -6.45 16.32 3.42
N LYS A 362 -7.47 16.50 4.26
CA LYS A 362 -8.73 15.76 4.18
C LYS A 362 -9.49 16.04 2.88
N GLU A 363 -9.60 17.32 2.49
CA GLU A 363 -10.22 17.73 1.22
C GLU A 363 -9.50 17.10 0.01
N ARG A 364 -8.16 17.05 0.05
CA ARG A 364 -7.38 16.44 -1.02
C ARG A 364 -7.64 14.94 -1.13
N ILE A 365 -7.62 14.22 0.00
CA ILE A 365 -7.87 12.77 0.00
C ILE A 365 -9.29 12.47 -0.47
N ASP A 366 -10.28 13.18 0.02
CA ASP A 366 -11.67 13.00 -0.40
C ASP A 366 -11.84 13.24 -1.91
N LYS A 367 -11.26 14.31 -2.42
CA LYS A 367 -11.40 14.73 -3.82
C LYS A 367 -10.66 13.84 -4.81
N TYR A 368 -9.51 13.26 -4.45
CA TYR A 368 -8.60 12.59 -5.41
C TYR A 368 -8.33 11.13 -5.09
N TYR A 369 -8.56 10.69 -3.85
CA TYR A 369 -8.16 9.36 -3.35
C TYR A 369 -9.29 8.61 -2.63
N SER A 370 -10.53 9.10 -2.62
CA SER A 370 -11.64 8.33 -2.03
C SER A 370 -11.89 7.04 -2.81
N TRP A 371 -12.18 5.94 -2.11
CA TRP A 371 -12.46 4.66 -2.75
C TRP A 371 -13.56 4.74 -3.81
N ASN A 372 -14.59 5.54 -3.56
CA ASN A 372 -15.67 5.71 -4.53
C ASN A 372 -15.20 6.31 -5.88
N LEU A 373 -14.24 7.23 -5.83
CA LEU A 373 -13.63 7.80 -7.04
C LEU A 373 -12.70 6.78 -7.71
N ILE A 374 -11.88 6.08 -6.93
CA ILE A 374 -10.91 5.13 -7.46
C ILE A 374 -11.62 3.95 -8.13
N VAL A 375 -12.62 3.36 -7.48
CA VAL A 375 -13.43 2.27 -8.06
C VAL A 375 -14.07 2.71 -9.36
N ARG A 376 -14.69 3.90 -9.42
CA ARG A 376 -15.25 4.44 -10.66
C ARG A 376 -14.22 4.55 -11.78
N LYS A 377 -13.02 5.08 -11.49
CA LYS A 377 -11.94 5.18 -12.49
C LYS A 377 -11.54 3.81 -13.06
N TYR A 378 -11.50 2.78 -12.23
CA TYR A 378 -11.23 1.42 -12.68
C TYR A 378 -12.39 0.86 -13.51
N GLU A 379 -13.64 1.06 -13.09
CA GLU A 379 -14.83 0.61 -13.83
C GLU A 379 -14.98 1.34 -15.18
N ASP A 380 -14.61 2.61 -15.26
CA ASP A 380 -14.61 3.39 -16.51
C ASP A 380 -13.48 2.94 -17.48
N LEU A 381 -12.38 2.40 -16.92
CA LEU A 381 -11.25 1.89 -17.69
C LEU A 381 -11.50 0.47 -18.22
N PHE A 382 -12.17 -0.32 -17.42
CA PHE A 382 -12.52 -1.69 -17.78
C PHE A 382 -13.70 -1.71 -18.76
#